data_cdf83e03d8665bf80c1c3fa9d1f22119
#
_entry.id   cdf83e03d8665bf80c1c3fa9d1f22119
#
_cell.length_a   1.000
_cell.length_b   1.000
_cell.length_c   1.000
_cell.angle_alpha   90.00
_cell.angle_beta   90.00
_cell.angle_gamma   90.00
#
_symmetry.space_group_name_H-M   'P 1'
#
loop_
_entity.id
_entity.type
_entity.pdbx_description
1 polymer ?
#
loop_
_entity_poly.entity_id
_entity_poly.type
_entity_poly.pdbx_seq_one_letter_code
_entity_poly.pdbx_strand_id
1 'polypeptide(L)'
;IARVWEQARASGAAEVVVATDDERVLEHCRAIGADAELTESHHQSGTERIAAVAAARGWPAESVVVNLQGDEPCMPPANIDQVAAALAGEDVQMATLATPITTAEALFDPHVVKVVTGADGVALYFSRAPIPWHRDEFLGNRAHLPKQASFLRHIGLYAYRAGFLEAFVGWPPSPLEIAESLEQLRVLWHGERVQVAQAAAVPGPGVDTADDVEAVLRWLEAAGG
;
A
#
# COMPACT_ATOMS: atom_id res chain seq x y z
N ILE A 1 8.74 8.59 -11.29
CA ILE A 1 9.38 7.35 -10.78
C ILE A 1 10.70 7.65 -10.03
N ALA A 2 11.53 8.62 -10.48
CA ALA A 2 12.80 8.93 -9.81
C ALA A 2 12.63 9.23 -8.31
N ARG A 3 11.63 10.03 -7.94
CA ARG A 3 11.33 10.36 -6.53
C ARG A 3 10.94 9.13 -5.70
N VAL A 4 10.14 8.25 -6.27
CA VAL A 4 9.75 6.99 -5.61
C VAL A 4 10.97 6.12 -5.37
N TRP A 5 11.82 5.98 -6.38
CA TRP A 5 13.08 5.24 -6.28
C TRP A 5 14.03 5.84 -5.24
N GLU A 6 14.14 7.18 -5.15
CA GLU A 6 14.92 7.88 -4.12
C GLU A 6 14.44 7.51 -2.71
N GLN A 7 13.11 7.49 -2.48
CA GLN A 7 12.53 7.09 -1.19
C GLN A 7 12.83 5.62 -0.86
N ALA A 8 12.64 4.73 -1.85
CA ALA A 8 12.96 3.32 -1.68
C ALA A 8 14.45 3.09 -1.38
N ARG A 9 15.35 3.81 -2.07
CA ARG A 9 16.80 3.77 -1.84
C ARG A 9 17.24 4.31 -0.47
N ALA A 10 16.47 5.22 0.11
CA ALA A 10 16.72 5.77 1.43
C ALA A 10 16.24 4.85 2.58
N SER A 11 15.51 3.77 2.27
CA SER A 11 15.11 2.74 3.22
C SER A 11 16.24 1.73 3.48
N GLY A 12 16.02 0.80 4.40
CA GLY A 12 16.90 -0.34 4.71
C GLY A 12 16.80 -1.50 3.72
N ALA A 13 16.13 -1.33 2.56
CA ALA A 13 16.02 -2.39 1.54
C ALA A 13 17.39 -2.78 1.00
N ALA A 14 17.67 -4.10 0.96
CA ALA A 14 18.91 -4.64 0.41
C ALA A 14 19.00 -4.45 -1.11
N GLU A 15 17.86 -4.46 -1.79
CA GLU A 15 17.74 -4.32 -3.25
C GLU A 15 16.49 -3.48 -3.55
N VAL A 16 16.60 -2.60 -4.55
CA VAL A 16 15.48 -1.77 -5.04
C VAL A 16 15.40 -1.93 -6.56
N VAL A 17 14.28 -2.49 -7.02
CA VAL A 17 14.03 -2.77 -8.44
C VAL A 17 12.79 -2.02 -8.90
N VAL A 18 12.88 -1.30 -9.99
CA VAL A 18 11.73 -0.68 -10.65
C VAL A 18 11.16 -1.66 -11.67
N ALA A 19 9.94 -2.14 -11.44
CA ALA A 19 9.22 -3.00 -12.37
C ALA A 19 8.28 -2.16 -13.25
N THR A 20 8.43 -2.23 -14.57
CA THR A 20 7.64 -1.43 -15.52
C THR A 20 7.41 -2.20 -16.82
N ASP A 21 6.31 -1.90 -17.51
CA ASP A 21 6.03 -2.35 -18.88
C ASP A 21 6.25 -1.23 -19.92
N ASP A 22 6.68 -0.04 -19.48
CA ASP A 22 6.93 1.11 -20.33
C ASP A 22 8.44 1.30 -20.57
N GLU A 23 8.86 1.20 -21.84
CA GLU A 23 10.26 1.37 -22.23
C GLU A 23 10.81 2.76 -21.89
N ARG A 24 9.97 3.82 -21.89
CA ARG A 24 10.40 5.17 -21.52
C ARG A 24 10.77 5.26 -20.05
N VAL A 25 10.00 4.55 -19.18
CA VAL A 25 10.32 4.45 -17.76
C VAL A 25 11.59 3.65 -17.55
N LEU A 26 11.75 2.53 -18.27
CA LEU A 26 12.96 1.71 -18.20
C LEU A 26 14.21 2.51 -18.61
N GLU A 27 14.14 3.26 -19.72
CA GLU A 27 15.25 4.11 -20.18
C GLU A 27 15.59 5.21 -19.17
N HIS A 28 14.56 5.83 -18.57
CA HIS A 28 14.77 6.84 -17.54
C HIS A 28 15.44 6.23 -16.30
N CYS A 29 15.02 5.05 -15.86
CA CYS A 29 15.63 4.32 -14.74
C CYS A 29 17.11 4.04 -15.02
N ARG A 30 17.45 3.58 -16.23
CA ARG A 30 18.84 3.37 -16.64
C ARG A 30 19.66 4.65 -16.59
N ALA A 31 19.07 5.77 -17.04
CA ALA A 31 19.76 7.07 -17.05
C ALA A 31 20.09 7.59 -15.64
N ILE A 32 19.26 7.28 -14.64
CA ILE A 32 19.48 7.66 -13.23
C ILE A 32 20.24 6.59 -12.42
N GLY A 33 20.63 5.46 -13.06
CA GLY A 33 21.33 4.36 -12.40
C GLY A 33 20.46 3.49 -11.50
N ALA A 34 19.12 3.51 -11.71
CA ALA A 34 18.20 2.62 -11.04
C ALA A 34 18.21 1.24 -11.68
N ASP A 35 18.22 0.18 -10.86
CA ASP A 35 17.95 -1.18 -11.34
C ASP A 35 16.48 -1.27 -11.75
N ALA A 36 16.22 -1.74 -12.97
CA ALA A 36 14.88 -1.78 -13.52
C ALA A 36 14.67 -2.99 -14.41
N GLU A 37 13.48 -3.55 -14.37
CA GLU A 37 13.09 -4.73 -15.13
C GLU A 37 11.86 -4.45 -15.97
N LEU A 38 11.95 -4.76 -17.27
CA LEU A 38 10.82 -4.69 -18.18
C LEU A 38 9.96 -5.94 -17.99
N THR A 39 8.73 -5.73 -17.57
CA THR A 39 7.74 -6.80 -17.36
C THR A 39 6.70 -6.82 -18.46
N GLU A 40 5.97 -7.91 -18.56
CA GLU A 40 4.89 -8.05 -19.54
C GLU A 40 3.77 -7.02 -19.28
N SER A 41 3.16 -6.52 -20.35
CA SER A 41 2.07 -5.52 -20.28
C SER A 41 0.71 -6.10 -19.87
N HIS A 42 0.58 -7.43 -19.79
CA HIS A 42 -0.69 -8.09 -19.45
C HIS A 42 -0.99 -8.11 -17.96
N HIS A 43 -0.04 -7.78 -17.09
CA HIS A 43 -0.28 -7.73 -15.65
C HIS A 43 -1.36 -6.72 -15.29
N GLN A 44 -2.38 -7.18 -14.56
CA GLN A 44 -3.56 -6.39 -14.21
C GLN A 44 -3.35 -5.56 -12.94
N SER A 45 -2.32 -5.88 -12.15
CA SER A 45 -2.03 -5.19 -10.90
C SER A 45 -0.54 -5.07 -10.63
N GLY A 46 -0.19 -4.15 -9.71
CA GLY A 46 1.17 -4.03 -9.19
C GLY A 46 1.64 -5.33 -8.51
N THR A 47 0.75 -6.07 -7.86
CA THR A 47 1.08 -7.32 -7.17
C THR A 47 1.45 -8.43 -8.17
N GLU A 48 0.74 -8.57 -9.27
CA GLU A 48 1.11 -9.50 -10.35
C GLU A 48 2.49 -9.16 -10.94
N ARG A 49 2.76 -7.87 -11.13
CA ARG A 49 4.02 -7.38 -11.67
C ARG A 49 5.20 -7.69 -10.76
N ILE A 50 5.08 -7.43 -9.44
CA ILE A 50 6.16 -7.75 -8.50
C ILE A 50 6.34 -9.26 -8.30
N ALA A 51 5.28 -10.05 -8.41
CA ALA A 51 5.37 -11.51 -8.38
C ALA A 51 6.21 -12.05 -9.56
N ALA A 52 6.00 -11.49 -10.77
CA ALA A 52 6.80 -11.82 -11.95
C ALA A 52 8.28 -11.48 -11.76
N VAL A 53 8.58 -10.30 -11.19
CA VAL A 53 9.96 -9.89 -10.87
C VAL A 53 10.58 -10.81 -9.82
N ALA A 54 9.86 -11.13 -8.74
CA ALA A 54 10.35 -12.01 -7.69
C ALA A 54 10.71 -13.41 -8.24
N ALA A 55 9.88 -13.94 -9.13
CA ALA A 55 10.11 -15.22 -9.80
C ALA A 55 11.32 -15.15 -10.76
N ALA A 56 11.41 -14.10 -11.59
CA ALA A 56 12.50 -13.92 -12.55
C ALA A 56 13.86 -13.78 -11.86
N ARG A 57 13.90 -13.10 -10.70
CA ARG A 57 15.12 -12.93 -9.90
C ARG A 57 15.43 -14.12 -8.99
N GLY A 58 14.50 -15.06 -8.87
CA GLY A 58 14.69 -16.25 -8.03
C GLY A 58 14.82 -15.93 -6.55
N TRP A 59 14.11 -14.92 -6.07
CA TRP A 59 14.13 -14.57 -4.66
C TRP A 59 13.60 -15.72 -3.80
N PRO A 60 14.29 -16.05 -2.70
CA PRO A 60 13.84 -17.10 -1.78
C PRO A 60 12.41 -16.86 -1.30
N ALA A 61 11.63 -17.91 -1.07
CA ALA A 61 10.24 -17.82 -0.63
C ALA A 61 10.04 -16.98 0.64
N GLU A 62 11.04 -17.00 1.54
CA GLU A 62 11.03 -16.25 2.79
C GLU A 62 11.46 -14.79 2.65
N SER A 63 11.90 -14.36 1.47
CA SER A 63 12.28 -12.97 1.24
C SER A 63 11.08 -12.06 1.43
N VAL A 64 11.31 -10.91 2.07
CA VAL A 64 10.31 -9.87 2.20
C VAL A 64 10.39 -8.95 0.99
N VAL A 65 9.29 -8.83 0.26
CA VAL A 65 9.14 -7.97 -0.91
C VAL A 65 8.19 -6.83 -0.56
N VAL A 66 8.66 -5.60 -0.62
CA VAL A 66 7.83 -4.41 -0.40
C VAL A 66 7.36 -3.88 -1.75
N ASN A 67 6.05 -3.73 -1.92
CA ASN A 67 5.42 -3.12 -3.07
C ASN A 67 5.17 -1.64 -2.79
N LEU A 68 6.06 -0.78 -3.28
CA LEU A 68 5.89 0.67 -3.29
C LEU A 68 5.38 1.08 -4.68
N GLN A 69 4.20 1.67 -4.73
CA GLN A 69 3.58 2.09 -5.99
C GLN A 69 4.33 3.26 -6.63
N GLY A 70 4.38 3.29 -7.97
CA GLY A 70 5.11 4.30 -8.74
C GLY A 70 4.52 5.71 -8.68
N ASP A 71 3.32 5.85 -8.15
CA ASP A 71 2.56 7.09 -7.93
C ASP A 71 2.67 7.64 -6.49
N GLU A 72 3.54 7.04 -5.63
CA GLU A 72 3.74 7.41 -4.23
C GLU A 72 5.10 8.10 -3.97
N PRO A 73 5.37 9.28 -4.58
CA PRO A 73 6.68 9.94 -4.49
C PRO A 73 7.01 10.49 -3.10
N CYS A 74 6.01 10.62 -2.24
CA CYS A 74 6.14 11.19 -0.90
C CYS A 74 6.01 10.12 0.21
N MET A 75 6.27 8.84 -0.11
CA MET A 75 6.28 7.77 0.88
C MET A 75 7.53 7.86 1.75
N PRO A 76 7.40 8.04 3.09
CA PRO A 76 8.56 8.09 3.97
C PRO A 76 9.34 6.76 3.98
N PRO A 77 10.68 6.77 3.89
CA PRO A 77 11.50 5.55 3.98
C PRO A 77 11.24 4.74 5.25
N ALA A 78 10.98 5.40 6.37
CA ALA A 78 10.65 4.72 7.63
C ALA A 78 9.38 3.86 7.54
N ASN A 79 8.41 4.21 6.70
CA ASN A 79 7.22 3.40 6.48
C ASN A 79 7.55 2.16 5.65
N ILE A 80 8.49 2.24 4.71
CA ILE A 80 8.97 1.11 3.91
C ILE A 80 9.63 0.08 4.83
N ASP A 81 10.51 0.54 5.72
CA ASP A 81 11.15 -0.33 6.71
C ASP A 81 10.13 -0.93 7.68
N GLN A 82 9.17 -0.13 8.11
CA GLN A 82 8.15 -0.56 9.05
C GLN A 82 7.23 -1.64 8.49
N VAL A 83 6.76 -1.49 7.25
CA VAL A 83 5.88 -2.49 6.63
C VAL A 83 6.61 -3.82 6.42
N ALA A 84 7.90 -3.77 6.06
CA ALA A 84 8.74 -4.97 5.97
C ALA A 84 8.90 -5.64 7.34
N ALA A 85 9.18 -4.87 8.39
CA ALA A 85 9.30 -5.38 9.76
C ALA A 85 7.99 -5.95 10.32
N ALA A 86 6.83 -5.52 9.83
CA ALA A 86 5.53 -6.03 10.25
C ALA A 86 5.31 -7.52 9.86
N LEU A 87 6.11 -8.07 8.95
CA LEU A 87 6.16 -9.50 8.60
C LEU A 87 7.08 -10.33 9.50
N ALA A 88 7.56 -9.83 10.63
CA ALA A 88 8.43 -10.58 11.52
C ALA A 88 7.74 -11.81 12.17
N GLY A 89 6.41 -11.88 12.18
CA GLY A 89 5.64 -13.05 12.63
C GLY A 89 5.61 -14.17 11.59
N GLU A 90 5.67 -15.44 12.05
CA GLU A 90 5.66 -16.61 11.14
C GLU A 90 4.28 -16.85 10.49
N ASP A 91 3.19 -16.40 11.13
CA ASP A 91 1.81 -16.70 10.72
C ASP A 91 1.21 -15.65 9.76
N VAL A 92 2.00 -14.68 9.30
CA VAL A 92 1.53 -13.59 8.46
C VAL A 92 2.35 -13.52 7.17
N GLN A 93 1.67 -13.55 6.05
CA GLN A 93 2.28 -13.55 4.71
C GLN A 93 2.22 -12.18 4.02
N MET A 94 1.37 -11.29 4.51
CA MET A 94 1.15 -9.95 3.98
C MET A 94 1.00 -8.93 5.10
N ALA A 95 1.61 -7.77 4.93
CA ALA A 95 1.47 -6.63 5.86
C ALA A 95 1.17 -5.34 5.10
N THR A 96 0.55 -4.40 5.79
CA THR A 96 0.27 -3.04 5.31
C THR A 96 0.26 -2.05 6.47
N LEU A 97 0.07 -0.77 6.15
CA LEU A 97 0.04 0.31 7.12
C LEU A 97 -1.31 1.02 7.16
N ALA A 98 -1.57 1.71 8.25
CA ALA A 98 -2.72 2.60 8.39
C ALA A 98 -2.37 3.85 9.20
N THR A 99 -3.12 4.93 8.98
CA THR A 99 -3.05 6.16 9.78
C THR A 99 -4.40 6.48 10.40
N PRO A 100 -4.46 7.19 11.54
CA PRO A 100 -5.73 7.67 12.08
C PRO A 100 -6.46 8.60 11.11
N ILE A 101 -7.77 8.45 10.98
CA ILE A 101 -8.66 9.41 10.35
C ILE A 101 -9.06 10.45 11.39
N THR A 102 -8.82 11.72 11.10
CA THR A 102 -9.03 12.84 12.02
C THR A 102 -10.22 13.74 11.66
N THR A 103 -10.84 13.53 10.49
CA THR A 103 -11.98 14.34 10.03
C THR A 103 -13.14 13.46 9.57
N ALA A 104 -14.36 13.93 9.75
CA ALA A 104 -15.55 13.22 9.26
C ALA A 104 -15.58 13.17 7.73
N GLU A 105 -15.11 14.22 7.05
CA GLU A 105 -14.99 14.27 5.60
C GLU A 105 -14.16 13.07 5.08
N ALA A 106 -12.97 12.87 5.62
CA ALA A 106 -12.11 11.73 5.22
C ALA A 106 -12.76 10.37 5.53
N LEU A 107 -13.53 10.25 6.63
CA LEU A 107 -14.22 8.99 6.94
C LEU A 107 -15.30 8.64 5.91
N PHE A 108 -16.06 9.64 5.46
CA PHE A 108 -17.17 9.45 4.53
C PHE A 108 -16.74 9.54 3.05
N ASP A 109 -15.49 9.87 2.77
CA ASP A 109 -14.93 9.85 1.40
C ASP A 109 -14.69 8.40 0.95
N PRO A 110 -15.30 7.92 -0.13
CA PRO A 110 -15.09 6.57 -0.66
C PRO A 110 -13.69 6.36 -1.28
N HIS A 111 -12.95 7.42 -1.60
CA HIS A 111 -11.56 7.34 -2.07
C HIS A 111 -10.59 7.05 -0.92
N VAL A 112 -10.95 7.42 0.28
CA VAL A 112 -10.22 7.06 1.51
C VAL A 112 -10.64 5.65 1.94
N VAL A 113 -9.80 4.66 1.72
CA VAL A 113 -10.06 3.29 2.16
C VAL A 113 -9.90 3.19 3.68
N LYS A 114 -10.89 2.62 4.35
CA LYS A 114 -10.89 2.36 5.79
C LYS A 114 -10.45 0.93 6.06
N VAL A 115 -9.83 0.72 7.22
CA VAL A 115 -9.50 -0.61 7.72
C VAL A 115 -9.91 -0.75 9.17
N VAL A 116 -10.45 -1.90 9.54
CA VAL A 116 -10.70 -2.30 10.93
C VAL A 116 -9.81 -3.49 11.28
N THR A 117 -9.27 -3.50 12.50
CA THR A 117 -8.33 -4.52 12.96
C THR A 117 -8.81 -5.20 14.23
N GLY A 118 -8.37 -6.42 14.45
CA GLY A 118 -8.42 -7.08 15.74
C GLY A 118 -7.47 -6.44 16.77
N ALA A 119 -7.53 -6.92 18.00
CA ALA A 119 -6.64 -6.47 19.08
C ALA A 119 -5.17 -6.83 18.82
N ASP A 120 -4.92 -7.84 17.98
CA ASP A 120 -3.60 -8.29 17.51
C ASP A 120 -3.07 -7.48 16.32
N GLY A 121 -3.82 -6.49 15.84
CA GLY A 121 -3.47 -5.68 14.69
C GLY A 121 -3.74 -6.35 13.33
N VAL A 122 -4.32 -7.55 13.32
CA VAL A 122 -4.70 -8.22 12.06
C VAL A 122 -5.96 -7.59 11.49
N ALA A 123 -5.98 -7.34 10.18
CA ALA A 123 -7.12 -6.78 9.49
C ALA A 123 -8.35 -7.71 9.61
N LEU A 124 -9.48 -7.12 9.99
CA LEU A 124 -10.78 -7.78 9.94
C LEU A 124 -11.48 -7.50 8.61
N TYR A 125 -11.39 -6.27 8.12
CA TYR A 125 -11.95 -5.88 6.82
C TYR A 125 -11.38 -4.54 6.34
N PHE A 126 -11.33 -4.36 5.01
CA PHE A 126 -11.07 -3.09 4.32
C PHE A 126 -12.33 -2.66 3.57
N SER A 127 -12.66 -1.36 3.58
CA SER A 127 -13.84 -0.88 2.85
C SER A 127 -13.72 0.58 2.44
N ARG A 128 -14.37 0.91 1.32
CA ARG A 128 -14.64 2.30 0.94
C ARG A 128 -15.76 2.91 1.77
N ALA A 129 -16.63 2.09 2.37
CA ALA A 129 -17.65 2.54 3.30
C ALA A 129 -17.04 3.05 4.62
N PRO A 130 -17.74 3.92 5.37
CA PRO A 130 -17.31 4.34 6.70
C PRO A 130 -17.41 3.19 7.71
N ILE A 131 -16.31 2.56 8.04
CA ILE A 131 -16.21 1.48 9.02
C ILE A 131 -15.20 1.82 10.12
N PRO A 132 -15.48 1.40 11.40
CA PRO A 132 -16.74 0.82 11.86
C PRO A 132 -17.87 1.86 11.88
N TRP A 133 -19.11 1.44 11.72
CA TRP A 133 -20.26 2.33 11.84
C TRP A 133 -20.57 2.63 13.31
N HIS A 134 -20.49 3.88 13.73
CA HIS A 134 -20.86 4.29 15.07
C HIS A 134 -22.39 4.46 15.15
N ARG A 135 -23.05 3.46 15.74
CA ARG A 135 -24.51 3.30 15.71
C ARG A 135 -25.26 4.57 16.12
N ASP A 136 -24.97 5.11 17.29
CA ASP A 136 -25.79 6.15 17.89
C ASP A 136 -25.49 7.56 17.36
N GLU A 137 -24.22 7.90 17.12
CA GLU A 137 -23.85 9.24 16.67
C GLU A 137 -24.11 9.45 15.18
N PHE A 138 -23.82 8.46 14.32
CA PHE A 138 -23.99 8.61 12.88
C PHE A 138 -25.44 8.56 12.39
N LEU A 139 -26.39 8.19 13.26
CA LEU A 139 -27.82 8.33 12.98
C LEU A 139 -28.28 9.79 13.03
N GLY A 140 -27.68 10.60 13.90
CA GLY A 140 -28.08 11.99 14.12
C GLY A 140 -27.21 13.02 13.40
N ASN A 141 -25.88 12.83 13.38
CA ASN A 141 -24.94 13.80 12.85
C ASN A 141 -23.70 13.10 12.27
N ARG A 142 -23.33 13.48 11.05
CA ARG A 142 -22.14 12.98 10.35
C ARG A 142 -21.08 14.06 10.14
N ALA A 143 -21.24 15.24 10.71
CA ALA A 143 -20.32 16.34 10.56
C ALA A 143 -19.06 16.24 11.44
N HIS A 144 -19.10 15.38 12.45
CA HIS A 144 -17.99 15.20 13.38
C HIS A 144 -17.73 13.72 13.65
N LEU A 145 -16.48 13.40 13.96
CA LEU A 145 -16.12 12.05 14.41
C LEU A 145 -16.53 11.84 15.88
N PRO A 146 -17.06 10.65 16.21
CA PRO A 146 -17.30 10.25 17.60
C PRO A 146 -15.99 10.28 18.40
N LYS A 147 -16.01 10.92 19.59
CA LYS A 147 -14.82 11.08 20.42
C LYS A 147 -14.21 9.78 20.97
N GLN A 148 -15.03 8.74 21.08
CA GLN A 148 -14.64 7.45 21.66
C GLN A 148 -14.37 6.37 20.60
N ALA A 149 -14.44 6.69 19.31
CA ALA A 149 -14.18 5.77 18.22
C ALA A 149 -12.87 6.14 17.52
N SER A 150 -12.09 5.12 17.17
CA SER A 150 -10.91 5.25 16.34
C SER A 150 -11.21 4.74 14.94
N PHE A 151 -10.86 5.52 13.93
CA PHE A 151 -11.01 5.19 12.53
C PHE A 151 -9.63 5.19 11.89
N LEU A 152 -9.35 4.21 11.03
CA LEU A 152 -8.06 4.07 10.36
C LEU A 152 -8.23 4.17 8.86
N ARG A 153 -7.40 5.03 8.24
CA ARG A 153 -7.18 5.08 6.80
C ARG A 153 -6.09 4.08 6.44
N HIS A 154 -6.37 3.17 5.55
CA HIS A 154 -5.39 2.28 4.95
C HIS A 154 -4.39 3.06 4.07
N ILE A 155 -3.13 2.65 4.09
CA ILE A 155 -2.06 3.13 3.20
C ILE A 155 -1.71 2.03 2.21
N GLY A 156 -1.72 2.34 0.91
CA GLY A 156 -1.46 1.40 -0.19
C GLY A 156 0.00 0.92 -0.31
N LEU A 157 0.69 0.79 0.81
CA LEU A 157 2.04 0.23 0.90
C LEU A 157 1.95 -1.18 1.49
N TYR A 158 2.53 -2.18 0.81
CA TYR A 158 2.42 -3.56 1.22
C TYR A 158 3.78 -4.24 1.29
N ALA A 159 3.89 -5.19 2.22
CA ALA A 159 4.96 -6.17 2.24
C ALA A 159 4.38 -7.58 2.11
N TYR A 160 5.11 -8.45 1.43
CA TYR A 160 4.73 -9.84 1.19
C TYR A 160 5.91 -10.77 1.44
N ARG A 161 5.66 -12.02 1.82
CA ARG A 161 6.62 -13.10 1.58
C ARG A 161 6.65 -13.40 0.09
N ALA A 162 7.85 -13.57 -0.50
CA ALA A 162 7.97 -13.85 -1.93
C ALA A 162 7.20 -15.12 -2.36
N GLY A 163 7.25 -16.17 -1.54
CA GLY A 163 6.48 -17.41 -1.79
C GLY A 163 4.97 -17.20 -1.74
N PHE A 164 4.47 -16.25 -0.96
CA PHE A 164 3.05 -15.94 -0.92
C PHE A 164 2.56 -15.22 -2.18
N LEU A 165 3.41 -14.41 -2.82
CA LEU A 165 3.06 -13.73 -4.07
C LEU A 165 2.62 -14.71 -5.16
N GLU A 166 3.31 -15.85 -5.28
CA GLU A 166 2.97 -16.89 -6.26
C GLU A 166 1.57 -17.47 -5.98
N ALA A 167 1.26 -17.77 -4.71
CA ALA A 167 -0.06 -18.26 -4.33
C ALA A 167 -1.14 -17.20 -4.59
N PHE A 168 -0.88 -15.95 -4.21
CA PHE A 168 -1.82 -14.83 -4.35
C PHE A 168 -2.21 -14.58 -5.81
N VAL A 169 -1.25 -14.52 -6.74
CA VAL A 169 -1.55 -14.30 -8.17
C VAL A 169 -2.25 -15.48 -8.83
N GLY A 170 -2.13 -16.68 -8.25
CA GLY A 170 -2.86 -17.87 -8.68
C GLY A 170 -4.34 -17.87 -8.30
N TRP A 171 -4.78 -17.01 -7.38
CA TRP A 171 -6.18 -16.94 -6.96
C TRP A 171 -7.01 -16.07 -7.90
N PRO A 172 -8.24 -16.50 -8.23
CA PRO A 172 -9.16 -15.64 -8.97
C PRO A 172 -9.60 -14.45 -8.10
N PRO A 173 -9.96 -13.31 -8.70
CA PRO A 173 -10.52 -12.16 -7.98
C PRO A 173 -11.73 -12.57 -7.14
N SER A 174 -11.77 -12.12 -5.89
CA SER A 174 -12.88 -12.42 -4.98
C SER A 174 -14.08 -11.52 -5.23
N PRO A 175 -15.31 -11.95 -4.89
CA PRO A 175 -16.51 -11.09 -4.99
C PRO A 175 -16.39 -9.78 -4.20
N LEU A 176 -15.69 -9.79 -3.05
CA LEU A 176 -15.48 -8.61 -2.23
C LEU A 176 -14.50 -7.64 -2.89
N GLU A 177 -13.42 -8.17 -3.46
CA GLU A 177 -12.46 -7.39 -4.24
C GLU A 177 -13.11 -6.70 -5.43
N ILE A 178 -13.93 -7.42 -6.19
CA ILE A 178 -14.65 -6.87 -7.35
C ILE A 178 -15.62 -5.76 -6.91
N ALA A 179 -16.36 -5.97 -5.81
CA ALA A 179 -17.35 -5.01 -5.33
C ALA A 179 -16.72 -3.70 -4.83
N GLU A 180 -15.62 -3.79 -4.10
CA GLU A 180 -14.94 -2.65 -3.48
C GLU A 180 -13.77 -2.11 -4.34
N SER A 181 -13.35 -2.84 -5.39
CA SER A 181 -12.11 -2.59 -6.13
C SER A 181 -10.91 -2.46 -5.20
N LEU A 182 -10.76 -3.45 -4.31
CA LEU A 182 -9.71 -3.54 -3.28
C LEU A 182 -9.06 -4.93 -3.32
N GLU A 183 -7.89 -5.03 -3.93
CA GLU A 183 -7.17 -6.29 -4.19
C GLU A 183 -6.87 -7.07 -2.89
N GLN A 184 -6.55 -6.39 -1.80
CA GLN A 184 -6.24 -7.02 -0.51
C GLN A 184 -7.42 -7.78 0.11
N LEU A 185 -8.65 -7.55 -0.35
CA LEU A 185 -9.82 -8.33 0.08
C LEU A 185 -9.77 -9.78 -0.44
N ARG A 186 -9.02 -10.07 -1.51
CA ARG A 186 -8.76 -11.43 -1.98
C ARG A 186 -8.05 -12.25 -0.92
N VAL A 187 -7.07 -11.66 -0.23
CA VAL A 187 -6.32 -12.30 0.86
C VAL A 187 -7.26 -12.71 2.00
N LEU A 188 -8.09 -11.78 2.47
CA LEU A 188 -9.07 -12.06 3.53
C LEU A 188 -10.12 -13.10 3.10
N TRP A 189 -10.53 -13.06 1.82
CA TRP A 189 -11.49 -14.02 1.27
C TRP A 189 -10.96 -15.46 1.31
N HIS A 190 -9.67 -15.65 1.11
CA HIS A 190 -9.00 -16.97 1.18
C HIS A 190 -8.64 -17.38 2.61
N GLY A 191 -9.00 -16.57 3.63
CA GLY A 191 -8.77 -16.88 5.04
C GLY A 191 -7.35 -16.58 5.51
N GLU A 192 -6.57 -15.90 4.69
CA GLU A 192 -5.22 -15.48 5.03
C GLU A 192 -5.22 -14.17 5.84
N ARG A 193 -4.13 -13.92 6.55
CA ARG A 193 -4.02 -12.80 7.49
C ARG A 193 -3.22 -11.66 6.88
N VAL A 194 -3.69 -10.43 7.10
CA VAL A 194 -2.98 -9.20 6.75
C VAL A 194 -2.66 -8.43 8.03
N GLN A 195 -1.39 -8.29 8.35
CA GLN A 195 -0.96 -7.46 9.49
C GLN A 195 -1.08 -5.99 9.13
N VAL A 196 -1.68 -5.21 10.01
CA VAL A 196 -1.80 -3.75 9.87
C VAL A 196 -1.03 -3.08 11.01
N ALA A 197 -0.04 -2.28 10.68
CA ALA A 197 0.66 -1.45 11.66
C ALA A 197 0.27 0.03 11.49
N GLN A 198 0.25 0.78 12.58
CA GLN A 198 0.08 2.22 12.49
C GLN A 198 1.37 2.86 11.95
N ALA A 199 1.27 3.61 10.85
CA ALA A 199 2.42 4.20 10.16
C ALA A 199 3.26 5.09 11.10
N ALA A 200 4.58 4.96 11.01
CA ALA A 200 5.53 5.75 11.77
C ALA A 200 5.51 7.23 11.36
N ALA A 201 5.21 7.50 10.08
CA ALA A 201 5.04 8.84 9.55
C ALA A 201 3.83 8.89 8.61
N VAL A 202 3.12 10.02 8.58
CA VAL A 202 2.02 10.23 7.64
C VAL A 202 2.62 10.43 6.24
N PRO A 203 2.25 9.62 5.22
CA PRO A 203 2.70 9.83 3.86
C PRO A 203 2.21 11.18 3.32
N GLY A 204 3.01 11.80 2.45
CA GLY A 204 2.56 12.93 1.66
C GLY A 204 1.58 12.50 0.55
N PRO A 205 1.18 13.42 -0.34
CA PRO A 205 0.26 13.13 -1.42
C PRO A 205 0.88 12.19 -2.46
N GLY A 206 0.05 11.28 -3.03
CA GLY A 206 0.34 10.52 -4.24
C GLY A 206 0.02 11.31 -5.50
N VAL A 207 0.22 10.70 -6.67
CA VAL A 207 -0.04 11.28 -7.99
C VAL A 207 -0.97 10.38 -8.80
N ASP A 208 -2.28 10.56 -8.66
CA ASP A 208 -3.30 9.87 -9.46
C ASP A 208 -3.68 10.67 -10.72
N THR A 209 -3.61 12.00 -10.63
CA THR A 209 -4.00 12.94 -11.68
C THR A 209 -2.92 14.00 -11.94
N ALA A 210 -3.05 14.73 -13.04
CA ALA A 210 -2.13 15.84 -13.34
C ALA A 210 -2.16 16.95 -12.27
N ASP A 211 -3.31 17.18 -11.63
CA ASP A 211 -3.47 18.20 -10.60
C ASP A 211 -2.72 17.82 -9.29
N ASP A 212 -2.53 16.53 -9.03
CA ASP A 212 -1.81 16.06 -7.84
C ASP A 212 -0.30 16.39 -7.91
N VAL A 213 0.25 16.53 -9.13
CA VAL A 213 1.65 16.91 -9.32
C VAL A 213 1.99 18.21 -8.61
N GLU A 214 1.10 19.22 -8.70
CA GLU A 214 1.31 20.50 -8.00
C GLU A 214 1.24 20.35 -6.48
N ALA A 215 0.36 19.48 -5.97
CA ALA A 215 0.26 19.19 -4.54
C ALA A 215 1.53 18.50 -4.02
N VAL A 216 2.05 17.55 -4.78
CA VAL A 216 3.34 16.87 -4.47
C VAL A 216 4.50 17.86 -4.48
N LEU A 217 4.60 18.74 -5.49
CA LEU A 217 5.67 19.73 -5.56
C LEU A 217 5.65 20.69 -4.35
N ARG A 218 4.47 21.21 -3.98
CA ARG A 218 4.32 22.04 -2.78
C ARG A 218 4.72 21.30 -1.51
N TRP A 219 4.34 20.02 -1.40
CA TRP A 219 4.69 19.21 -0.24
C TRP A 219 6.20 18.98 -0.13
N LEU A 220 6.88 18.69 -1.24
CA LEU A 220 8.33 18.50 -1.29
C LEU A 220 9.09 19.79 -0.95
N GLU A 221 8.64 20.93 -1.41
CA GLU A 221 9.21 22.24 -1.06
C GLU A 221 9.09 22.52 0.44
N ALA A 222 7.95 22.19 1.05
CA ALA A 222 7.72 22.39 2.49
C ALA A 222 8.53 21.41 3.35
N ALA A 223 8.79 20.19 2.87
CA ALA A 223 9.56 19.16 3.59
C ALA A 223 11.08 19.32 3.44
N GLY A 224 11.55 20.03 2.40
CA GLY A 224 12.97 20.25 2.11
C GLY A 224 13.54 21.57 2.66
N GLY A 225 12.73 22.42 3.30
CA GLY A 225 13.13 23.63 4.02
C GLY A 225 13.20 23.39 5.51
#